data_db6ec6c33f9bdc03935851016a396817
#
_entry.id   db6ec6c33f9bdc03935851016a396817
#
_cell.length_a   1.000
_cell.length_b   1.000
_cell.length_c   1.000
_cell.angle_alpha   90.00
_cell.angle_beta   90.00
_cell.angle_gamma   90.00
#
_symmetry.space_group_name_H-M   'P 1'
#
loop_
_entity.id
_entity.type
_entity.pdbx_description
1 polymer ?
#
loop_
_entity_poly.entity_id
_entity_poly.type
_entity_poly.pdbx_seq_one_letter_code
_entity_poly.pdbx_strand_id
1 'polypeptide(L)'
;LREISNNLSPQVLNDFGLARGIQNFISRSAALHSVRIRFTTNLRAERFDTDIEVILYRVVCELINNSLKHSGCSEINLSLSSGGDTLTLDYSDNGCGFNPAAVMDCGMGLSNIVSRVHSINGHCNVEGAKGKGMHAAIRVNVRGEASAAAGARRRTAARRRKRR
;
A
#
# COMPACT_ATOMS: atom_id res chain seq x y z
N LEU A 1 21.03 -15.09 6.43
CA LEU A 1 20.03 -14.34 5.66
C LEU A 1 18.93 -13.83 6.59
N ARG A 2 19.12 -12.63 7.06
CA ARG A 2 18.11 -11.98 7.87
C ARG A 2 17.11 -11.33 6.92
N GLU A 3 15.94 -11.91 6.82
CA GLU A 3 14.79 -11.19 6.30
C GLU A 3 14.61 -9.94 7.14
N ILE A 4 14.56 -8.79 6.48
CA ILE A 4 14.15 -7.55 7.15
C ILE A 4 12.77 -7.83 7.73
N SER A 5 12.65 -7.86 9.04
CA SER A 5 11.41 -8.19 9.72
C SER A 5 10.35 -7.15 9.36
N ASN A 6 9.40 -7.54 8.51
CA ASN A 6 8.24 -6.71 8.15
C ASN A 6 7.25 -6.55 9.32
N ASN A 7 7.57 -7.10 10.50
CA ASN A 7 6.69 -7.08 11.68
C ASN A 7 6.78 -5.78 12.49
N LEU A 8 7.82 -4.98 12.27
CA LEU A 8 8.02 -3.72 12.97
C LEU A 8 7.86 -2.56 12.00
N SER A 9 7.00 -1.60 12.36
CA SER A 9 6.92 -0.34 11.65
C SER A 9 8.24 0.41 11.82
N PRO A 10 8.93 0.80 10.74
CA PRO A 10 10.14 1.58 10.87
C PRO A 10 9.83 2.96 11.45
N GLN A 11 10.80 3.52 12.18
CA GLN A 11 10.67 4.85 12.78
C GLN A 11 10.33 5.92 11.73
N VAL A 12 10.88 5.78 10.52
CA VAL A 12 10.59 6.69 9.39
C VAL A 12 9.10 6.72 9.06
N LEU A 13 8.42 5.58 9.07
CA LEU A 13 6.97 5.50 8.85
C LEU A 13 6.20 6.23 9.96
N ASN A 14 6.57 6.00 11.21
CA ASN A 14 5.91 6.62 12.35
C ASN A 14 6.12 8.14 12.39
N ASP A 15 7.32 8.62 12.08
CA ASP A 15 7.69 10.03 12.19
C ASP A 15 7.30 10.85 10.95
N PHE A 16 7.40 10.28 9.76
CA PHE A 16 7.27 11.01 8.50
C PHE A 16 6.14 10.53 7.58
N GLY A 17 5.47 9.43 7.92
CA GLY A 17 4.33 8.90 7.19
C GLY A 17 4.66 7.93 6.07
N LEU A 18 3.61 7.56 5.34
CA LEU A 18 3.63 6.44 4.40
C LEU A 18 4.59 6.64 3.22
N ALA A 19 4.56 7.81 2.57
CA ALA A 19 5.40 8.07 1.39
C ALA A 19 6.89 8.00 1.73
N ARG A 20 7.30 8.57 2.85
CA ARG A 20 8.68 8.53 3.33
C ARG A 20 9.10 7.12 3.75
N GLY A 21 8.23 6.39 4.43
CA GLY A 21 8.48 5.01 4.81
C GLY A 21 8.72 4.11 3.61
N ILE A 22 7.88 4.23 2.59
CA ILE A 22 8.02 3.50 1.33
C ILE A 22 9.32 3.88 0.60
N GLN A 23 9.60 5.18 0.47
CA GLN A 23 10.82 5.65 -0.17
C GLN A 23 12.09 5.12 0.50
N ASN A 24 12.11 5.09 1.82
CA ASN A 24 13.23 4.56 2.59
C ASN A 24 13.41 3.05 2.35
N PHE A 25 12.32 2.29 2.33
CA PHE A 25 12.37 0.86 2.01
C PHE A 25 12.88 0.60 0.60
N ILE A 26 12.39 1.35 -0.39
CA ILE A 26 12.82 1.25 -1.79
C ILE A 26 14.32 1.53 -1.93
N SER A 27 14.83 2.57 -1.30
CA SER A 27 16.26 2.93 -1.36
C SER A 27 17.14 1.82 -0.81
N ARG A 28 16.74 1.19 0.29
CA ARG A 28 17.48 0.05 0.87
C ARG A 28 17.40 -1.20 -0.01
N SER A 29 16.25 -1.48 -0.57
CA SER A 29 16.05 -2.65 -1.46
C SER A 29 16.82 -2.51 -2.76
N ALA A 30 16.80 -1.33 -3.39
CA ALA A 30 17.55 -1.07 -4.61
C ALA A 30 19.07 -1.17 -4.42
N ALA A 31 19.58 -0.81 -3.24
CA ALA A 31 21.00 -0.95 -2.91
C ALA A 31 21.46 -2.41 -2.83
N LEU A 32 20.56 -3.34 -2.51
CA LEU A 32 20.85 -4.77 -2.33
C LEU A 32 20.58 -5.62 -3.57
N HIS A 33 19.90 -5.09 -4.56
CA HIS A 33 19.44 -5.81 -5.74
C HIS A 33 19.69 -5.00 -7.02
N SER A 34 19.95 -5.68 -8.13
CA SER A 34 20.14 -5.06 -9.45
C SER A 34 18.81 -4.75 -10.14
N VAL A 35 17.82 -4.29 -9.40
CA VAL A 35 16.48 -3.97 -9.91
C VAL A 35 16.26 -2.47 -9.80
N ARG A 36 15.73 -1.86 -10.86
CA ARG A 36 15.31 -0.47 -10.86
C ARG A 36 13.90 -0.35 -10.28
N ILE A 37 13.76 0.37 -9.18
CA ILE A 37 12.48 0.63 -8.55
C ILE A 37 12.15 2.11 -8.69
N ARG A 38 11.08 2.41 -9.43
CA ARG A 38 10.57 3.77 -9.60
C ARG A 38 9.39 3.99 -8.67
N PHE A 39 9.46 5.06 -7.91
CA PHE A 39 8.38 5.46 -7.02
C PHE A 39 7.94 6.88 -7.31
N THR A 40 6.64 7.05 -7.55
CA THR A 40 6.00 8.35 -7.75
C THR A 40 4.87 8.53 -6.76
N THR A 41 4.72 9.75 -6.26
CA THR A 41 3.64 10.08 -5.30
C THR A 41 3.27 11.55 -5.39
N ASN A 42 1.99 11.86 -5.17
CA ASN A 42 1.51 13.20 -4.96
C ASN A 42 1.38 13.55 -3.46
N LEU A 43 1.68 12.61 -2.58
CA LEU A 43 1.68 12.84 -1.15
C LEU A 43 2.88 13.69 -0.75
N ARG A 44 2.66 14.66 0.14
CA ARG A 44 3.72 15.47 0.75
C ARG A 44 3.91 15.07 2.20
N ALA A 45 3.13 15.64 3.09
CA ALA A 45 3.20 15.38 4.53
C ALA A 45 1.86 14.90 5.11
N GLU A 46 0.93 14.50 4.25
CA GLU A 46 -0.38 14.00 4.68
C GLU A 46 -0.22 12.73 5.51
N ARG A 47 -0.97 12.66 6.58
CA ARG A 47 -1.01 11.51 7.46
C ARG A 47 -2.40 10.86 7.39
N PHE A 48 -2.39 9.54 7.54
CA PHE A 48 -3.58 8.71 7.56
C PHE A 48 -3.66 7.97 8.88
N ASP A 49 -4.76 7.26 9.13
CA ASP A 49 -4.85 6.39 10.31
C ASP A 49 -3.66 5.43 10.37
N THR A 50 -3.16 5.19 11.57
CA THR A 50 -1.99 4.35 11.79
C THR A 50 -2.15 2.97 11.16
N ASP A 51 -3.33 2.36 11.27
CA ASP A 51 -3.61 1.05 10.66
C ASP A 51 -3.49 1.07 9.15
N ILE A 52 -3.97 2.13 8.50
CA ILE A 52 -3.86 2.31 7.05
C ILE A 52 -2.39 2.44 6.65
N GLU A 53 -1.64 3.29 7.31
CA GLU A 53 -0.22 3.51 7.02
C GLU A 53 0.60 2.22 7.21
N VAL A 54 0.42 1.54 8.32
CA VAL A 54 1.16 0.29 8.62
C VAL A 54 0.81 -0.82 7.64
N ILE A 55 -0.47 -1.02 7.35
CA ILE A 55 -0.90 -2.10 6.45
C ILE A 55 -0.45 -1.84 5.02
N LEU A 56 -0.61 -0.63 4.50
CA LEU A 56 -0.14 -0.29 3.16
C LEU A 56 1.39 -0.37 3.04
N TYR A 57 2.11 0.03 4.05
CA TYR A 57 3.56 -0.14 4.10
C TYR A 57 3.94 -1.62 4.00
N ARG A 58 3.31 -2.49 4.79
CA ARG A 58 3.56 -3.95 4.75
C ARG A 58 3.19 -4.55 3.41
N VAL A 59 2.09 -4.12 2.80
CA VAL A 59 1.68 -4.56 1.46
C VAL A 59 2.73 -4.22 0.41
N VAL A 60 3.26 -3.00 0.43
CA VAL A 60 4.33 -2.58 -0.46
C VAL A 60 5.58 -3.43 -0.27
N CYS A 61 6.00 -3.64 0.97
CA CYS A 61 7.15 -4.48 1.29
C CYS A 61 6.97 -5.91 0.76
N GLU A 62 5.79 -6.49 0.94
CA GLU A 62 5.46 -7.84 0.46
C GLU A 62 5.49 -7.92 -1.07
N LEU A 63 4.89 -6.97 -1.77
CA LEU A 63 4.90 -6.90 -3.22
C LEU A 63 6.32 -6.80 -3.78
N ILE A 64 7.15 -5.91 -3.24
CA ILE A 64 8.54 -5.74 -3.67
C ILE A 64 9.34 -7.00 -3.38
N ASN A 65 9.24 -7.57 -2.19
CA ASN A 65 9.94 -8.80 -1.84
C ASN A 65 9.55 -9.97 -2.74
N ASN A 66 8.27 -10.11 -3.05
CA ASN A 66 7.80 -11.15 -3.97
C ASN A 66 8.39 -10.97 -5.37
N SER A 67 8.43 -9.75 -5.89
CA SER A 67 9.02 -9.47 -7.19
C SER A 67 10.52 -9.74 -7.22
N LEU A 68 11.24 -9.36 -6.17
CA LEU A 68 12.68 -9.60 -6.06
C LEU A 68 13.03 -11.10 -5.95
N LYS A 69 12.19 -11.88 -5.28
CA LYS A 69 12.44 -13.31 -5.04
C LYS A 69 11.97 -14.21 -6.20
N HIS A 70 10.87 -13.87 -6.87
CA HIS A 70 10.15 -14.84 -7.70
C HIS A 70 9.94 -14.40 -9.15
N SER A 71 10.01 -13.12 -9.47
CA SER A 71 9.63 -12.65 -10.80
C SER A 71 10.78 -12.56 -11.79
N GLY A 72 12.02 -12.49 -11.33
CA GLY A 72 13.18 -12.22 -12.20
C GLY A 72 13.10 -10.85 -12.88
N CYS A 73 12.37 -9.90 -12.32
CA CYS A 73 12.18 -8.59 -12.91
C CYS A 73 13.46 -7.74 -12.90
N SER A 74 13.57 -6.82 -13.84
CA SER A 74 14.60 -5.78 -13.87
C SER A 74 14.07 -4.41 -13.45
N GLU A 75 12.76 -4.23 -13.47
CA GLU A 75 12.09 -2.97 -13.17
C GLU A 75 10.79 -3.19 -12.39
N ILE A 76 10.61 -2.35 -11.36
CA ILE A 76 9.40 -2.24 -10.57
C ILE A 76 8.93 -0.79 -10.62
N ASN A 77 7.65 -0.58 -10.88
CA ASN A 77 7.02 0.74 -10.84
C ASN A 77 5.96 0.76 -9.74
N LEU A 78 6.03 1.76 -8.91
CA LEU A 78 5.13 1.97 -7.80
C LEU A 78 4.64 3.41 -7.80
N SER A 79 3.34 3.61 -7.67
CA SER A 79 2.76 4.93 -7.47
C SER A 79 1.79 4.94 -6.30
N LEU A 80 1.85 5.99 -5.51
CA LEU A 80 0.96 6.23 -4.38
C LEU A 80 0.35 7.61 -4.53
N SER A 81 -0.97 7.67 -4.69
CA SER A 81 -1.67 8.92 -4.90
C SER A 81 -2.88 9.05 -3.98
N SER A 82 -3.14 10.28 -3.56
CA SER A 82 -4.35 10.64 -2.82
C SER A 82 -5.20 11.57 -3.66
N GLY A 83 -6.49 11.28 -3.76
CA GLY A 83 -7.47 12.11 -4.44
C GLY A 83 -8.81 12.04 -3.74
N GLY A 84 -9.31 13.18 -3.21
CA GLY A 84 -10.53 13.20 -2.42
C GLY A 84 -10.41 12.34 -1.16
N ASP A 85 -11.24 11.31 -1.09
CA ASP A 85 -11.31 10.38 0.04
C ASP A 85 -10.62 9.04 -0.24
N THR A 86 -9.93 8.92 -1.36
CA THR A 86 -9.34 7.67 -1.81
C THR A 86 -7.83 7.78 -1.87
N LEU A 87 -7.17 6.79 -1.28
CA LEU A 87 -5.74 6.54 -1.42
C LEU A 87 -5.56 5.39 -2.39
N THR A 88 -4.79 5.60 -3.45
CA THR A 88 -4.57 4.63 -4.51
C THR A 88 -3.10 4.23 -4.57
N LEU A 89 -2.86 2.94 -4.57
CA LEU A 89 -1.54 2.34 -4.72
C LEU A 89 -1.53 1.49 -5.99
N ASP A 90 -0.68 1.82 -6.94
CA ASP A 90 -0.44 1.05 -8.15
C ASP A 90 0.96 0.45 -8.13
N TYR A 91 1.03 -0.84 -8.40
CA TYR A 91 2.27 -1.60 -8.42
C TYR A 91 2.37 -2.42 -9.69
N SER A 92 3.52 -2.41 -10.34
CA SER A 92 3.78 -3.28 -11.48
C SER A 92 5.25 -3.70 -11.54
N ASP A 93 5.50 -4.89 -12.06
CA ASP A 93 6.84 -5.35 -12.44
C ASP A 93 6.85 -5.90 -13.85
N ASN A 94 8.04 -5.99 -14.44
CA ASN A 94 8.28 -6.56 -15.77
C ASN A 94 8.83 -8.00 -15.72
N GLY A 95 8.55 -8.72 -14.67
CA GLY A 95 9.04 -10.08 -14.46
C GLY A 95 8.32 -11.15 -15.27
N CYS A 96 8.50 -12.39 -14.88
CA CYS A 96 7.91 -13.55 -15.57
C CYS A 96 6.39 -13.65 -15.44
N GLY A 97 5.79 -12.87 -14.54
CA GLY A 97 4.36 -12.97 -14.24
C GLY A 97 3.98 -14.29 -13.59
N PHE A 98 2.69 -14.50 -13.43
CA PHE A 98 2.14 -15.72 -12.84
C PHE A 98 0.67 -15.91 -13.26
N ASN A 99 0.14 -17.09 -13.02
CA ASN A 99 -1.29 -17.31 -13.05
C ASN A 99 -1.88 -16.92 -11.67
N PRO A 100 -2.69 -15.86 -11.55
CA PRO A 100 -3.22 -15.43 -10.26
C PRO A 100 -3.97 -16.50 -9.49
N ALA A 101 -4.74 -17.34 -10.17
CA ALA A 101 -5.50 -18.42 -9.55
C ALA A 101 -4.58 -19.48 -8.92
N ALA A 102 -3.50 -19.87 -9.61
CA ALA A 102 -2.54 -20.84 -9.09
C ALA A 102 -1.73 -20.31 -7.92
N VAL A 103 -1.38 -19.04 -7.95
CA VAL A 103 -0.52 -18.40 -6.93
C VAL A 103 -1.26 -18.17 -5.62
N MET A 104 -2.56 -17.84 -5.67
CA MET A 104 -3.38 -17.69 -4.47
C MET A 104 -3.39 -18.98 -3.63
N ASP A 105 -3.32 -20.14 -4.27
CA ASP A 105 -3.28 -21.44 -3.59
C ASP A 105 -1.86 -21.85 -3.16
N CYS A 106 -0.82 -21.26 -3.74
CA CYS A 106 0.58 -21.64 -3.50
C CYS A 106 1.31 -20.88 -2.40
N GLY A 107 0.63 -19.98 -1.67
CA GLY A 107 1.19 -19.32 -0.51
C GLY A 107 2.27 -18.26 -0.80
N MET A 108 2.27 -17.64 -1.99
CA MET A 108 3.19 -16.54 -2.34
C MET A 108 2.86 -15.18 -1.69
N GLY A 109 2.07 -15.17 -0.63
CA GLY A 109 1.74 -13.96 0.11
C GLY A 109 0.62 -13.11 -0.49
N LEU A 110 0.12 -13.41 -1.69
CA LEU A 110 -0.93 -12.61 -2.33
C LEU A 110 -2.26 -12.68 -1.59
N SER A 111 -2.63 -13.84 -1.03
CA SER A 111 -3.81 -13.98 -0.20
C SER A 111 -3.72 -13.12 1.07
N ASN A 112 -2.53 -13.00 1.65
CA ASN A 112 -2.27 -12.12 2.80
C ASN A 112 -2.39 -10.64 2.42
N ILE A 113 -1.94 -10.26 1.25
CA ILE A 113 -2.08 -8.89 0.72
C ILE A 113 -3.56 -8.53 0.59
N VAL A 114 -4.35 -9.38 -0.05
CA VAL A 114 -5.80 -9.16 -0.21
C VAL A 114 -6.51 -9.07 1.14
N SER A 115 -6.21 -9.97 2.06
CA SER A 115 -6.79 -9.95 3.41
C SER A 115 -6.44 -8.68 4.19
N ARG A 116 -5.19 -8.24 4.11
CA ARG A 116 -4.73 -7.01 4.78
C ARG A 116 -5.42 -5.78 4.21
N VAL A 117 -5.54 -5.69 2.88
CA VAL A 117 -6.23 -4.58 2.22
C VAL A 117 -7.72 -4.56 2.61
N HIS A 118 -8.37 -5.71 2.67
CA HIS A 118 -9.76 -5.80 3.11
C HIS A 118 -9.93 -5.35 4.58
N SER A 119 -8.96 -5.60 5.44
CA SER A 119 -9.03 -5.22 6.86
C SER A 119 -9.07 -3.70 7.09
N ILE A 120 -8.66 -2.91 6.12
CA ILE A 120 -8.71 -1.44 6.15
C ILE A 120 -9.77 -0.87 5.19
N ASN A 121 -10.79 -1.65 4.85
CA ASN A 121 -11.86 -1.30 3.92
C ASN A 121 -11.34 -0.92 2.52
N GLY A 122 -10.27 -1.57 2.09
CA GLY A 122 -9.70 -1.39 0.77
C GLY A 122 -10.13 -2.45 -0.21
N HIS A 123 -9.84 -2.20 -1.47
CA HIS A 123 -10.02 -3.12 -2.58
C HIS A 123 -8.67 -3.39 -3.24
N CYS A 124 -8.42 -4.64 -3.57
CA CYS A 124 -7.19 -5.08 -4.23
C CYS A 124 -7.53 -5.88 -5.47
N ASN A 125 -6.97 -5.48 -6.60
CA ASN A 125 -7.03 -6.23 -7.85
C ASN A 125 -5.62 -6.57 -8.30
N VAL A 126 -5.32 -7.85 -8.44
CA VAL A 126 -4.01 -8.36 -8.87
C VAL A 126 -4.18 -9.05 -10.22
N GLU A 127 -3.43 -8.59 -11.20
CA GLU A 127 -3.41 -9.13 -12.55
C GLU A 127 -1.99 -9.57 -12.90
N GLY A 128 -1.89 -10.67 -13.63
CA GLY A 128 -0.62 -11.16 -14.13
C GLY A 128 -0.84 -12.20 -15.20
N ALA A 129 0.13 -12.31 -16.09
CA ALA A 129 0.15 -13.37 -17.09
C ALA A 129 1.59 -13.85 -17.27
N LYS A 130 1.75 -15.13 -17.55
CA LYS A 130 3.06 -15.75 -17.78
C LYS A 130 3.84 -14.96 -18.83
N GLY A 131 5.03 -14.46 -18.47
CA GLY A 131 5.90 -13.69 -19.35
C GLY A 131 5.52 -12.22 -19.53
N LYS A 132 4.47 -11.71 -18.86
CA LYS A 132 3.97 -10.34 -19.00
C LYS A 132 4.06 -9.49 -17.72
N GLY A 133 4.71 -9.99 -16.69
CA GLY A 133 4.81 -9.29 -15.42
C GLY A 133 3.54 -9.35 -14.58
N MET A 134 3.49 -8.50 -13.55
CA MET A 134 2.39 -8.41 -12.61
C MET A 134 1.95 -6.96 -12.43
N HIS A 135 0.67 -6.75 -12.21
CA HIS A 135 0.08 -5.47 -11.83
C HIS A 135 -0.85 -5.64 -10.64
N ALA A 136 -0.71 -4.81 -9.63
CA ALA A 136 -1.61 -4.76 -8.49
C ALA A 136 -2.14 -3.33 -8.31
N ALA A 137 -3.47 -3.21 -8.26
CA ALA A 137 -4.16 -1.95 -7.99
C ALA A 137 -4.88 -2.05 -6.66
N ILE A 138 -4.59 -1.12 -5.76
CA ILE A 138 -5.14 -1.08 -4.41
C ILE A 138 -5.78 0.27 -4.18
N ARG A 139 -7.01 0.27 -3.68
CA ARG A 139 -7.76 1.48 -3.31
C ARG A 139 -8.23 1.37 -1.89
N VAL A 140 -8.02 2.42 -1.12
CA VAL A 140 -8.46 2.52 0.28
C VAL A 140 -9.23 3.81 0.46
N ASN A 141 -10.42 3.70 1.05
CA ASN A 141 -11.17 4.87 1.49
C ASN A 141 -10.57 5.38 2.80
N VAL A 142 -10.02 6.59 2.77
CA VAL A 142 -9.33 7.21 3.91
C VAL A 142 -10.22 8.14 4.74
N ARG A 143 -11.47 8.39 4.32
CA ARG A 143 -12.51 8.99 5.16
C ARG A 143 -13.16 7.93 6.02
N GLY A 144 -12.42 7.43 7.01
CA GLY A 144 -12.94 6.55 8.04
C GLY A 144 -13.74 7.31 9.12
N GLU A 145 -13.95 6.68 10.24
CA GLU A 145 -14.77 7.13 11.36
C GLU A 145 -14.50 8.55 11.87
N ALA A 146 -13.31 9.11 11.68
CA ALA A 146 -12.99 10.49 12.05
C ALA A 146 -13.85 11.53 11.32
N SER A 147 -14.22 11.28 10.06
CA SER A 147 -15.10 12.17 9.29
C SER A 147 -16.58 12.03 9.72
N ALA A 148 -17.00 10.84 10.09
CA ALA A 148 -18.34 10.60 10.63
C ALA A 148 -18.51 11.33 11.97
N ALA A 149 -17.52 11.31 12.85
CA ALA A 149 -17.52 12.03 14.12
C ALA A 149 -17.52 13.56 13.94
N ALA A 150 -16.77 14.08 12.97
CA ALA A 150 -16.76 15.52 12.66
C ALA A 150 -18.10 15.97 12.04
N GLY A 151 -18.71 15.16 11.20
CA GLY A 151 -20.04 15.40 10.63
C GLY A 151 -21.14 15.38 11.69
N ALA A 152 -21.07 14.47 12.67
CA ALA A 152 -22.01 14.38 13.76
C ALA A 152 -21.90 15.58 14.72
N ARG A 153 -20.69 16.05 15.01
CA ARG A 153 -20.45 17.26 15.83
C ARG A 153 -20.99 18.54 15.15
N ARG A 154 -20.84 18.67 13.85
CA ARG A 154 -21.41 19.80 13.09
C ARG A 154 -22.94 19.80 13.07
N ARG A 155 -23.58 18.64 12.97
CA ARG A 155 -25.04 18.52 13.01
C ARG A 155 -25.62 18.85 14.39
N THR A 156 -24.95 18.49 15.45
CA THR A 156 -25.37 18.78 16.82
C THR A 156 -25.22 20.28 17.15
N ALA A 157 -24.16 20.92 16.67
CA ALA A 157 -23.95 22.35 16.83
C ALA A 157 -24.98 23.19 16.05
N ALA A 158 -25.34 22.76 14.83
CA ALA A 158 -26.37 23.41 14.01
C ALA A 158 -27.78 23.29 14.61
N ARG A 159 -28.10 22.17 15.26
CA ARG A 159 -29.39 21.99 15.96
C ARG A 159 -29.51 22.84 17.23
N ARG A 160 -28.41 23.10 17.93
CA ARG A 160 -28.41 23.97 19.11
C ARG A 160 -28.60 25.46 18.76
N ARG A 161 -28.13 25.90 17.58
CA ARG A 161 -28.32 27.28 17.12
C ARG A 161 -29.74 27.62 16.65
N LYS A 162 -30.54 26.61 16.25
CA LYS A 162 -31.95 26.81 15.83
C LYS A 162 -32.96 26.80 17.00
N ARG A 163 -32.51 26.54 18.22
CA ARG A 163 -33.38 26.53 19.43
C ARG A 163 -33.15 27.72 20.36
N ARG A 164 -32.39 28.71 19.93
CA ARG A 164 -32.29 30.03 20.57
C ARG A 164 -32.80 31.07 19.59
#